data_d8ce0e69b1fb655fdf7f0c8495cffe99
#
_entry.id   d8ce0e69b1fb655fdf7f0c8495cffe99
#
_cell.length_a   1.000
_cell.length_b   1.000
_cell.length_c   1.000
_cell.angle_alpha   90.00
_cell.angle_beta   90.00
_cell.angle_gamma   90.00
#
_symmetry.space_group_name_H-M   'P 1'
#
loop_
_entity.id
_entity.type
_entity.pdbx_description
1 polymer ?
#
loop_
_entity_poly.entity_id
_entity_poly.type
_entity_poly.pdbx_seq_one_letter_code
_entity_poly.pdbx_strand_id
1 'polypeptide(L)'
;MKTESKIRRNVRNVAVAAIAAIPVAAIEGPIARRLARLTERRKIGLVHLVPLPEPLRTLAAVLLMDYSMYWWHALTHRIGFLWRFHAVHHVDRDMDASTAFRFHAGDMLLSVLWRALQIVTIGASPRAYTIWQTSLTLCIAFHHADIALAPDLERRIAWLVVTPRLHGIHHADRADLESANWSSGLSIWDRIHRTFRDDVAHDTLRMGLPAYRHDRDAAFQSLMTMPFGPQRDAWISNHDAIA
;
A
#
# COMPACT_ATOMS: atom_id res chain seq x y z
N MET A 1 16.91 -9.17 -13.84
CA MET A 1 16.36 -9.66 -15.12
C MET A 1 14.84 -9.65 -15.01
N LYS A 2 14.11 -9.04 -15.96
CA LYS A 2 12.63 -9.06 -15.93
C LYS A 2 12.12 -10.47 -16.12
N THR A 3 11.11 -10.87 -15.35
CA THR A 3 10.64 -12.26 -15.29
C THR A 3 9.60 -12.58 -16.36
N GLU A 4 8.89 -11.56 -16.89
CA GLU A 4 7.89 -11.72 -17.94
C GLU A 4 7.84 -10.51 -18.90
N SER A 5 7.05 -10.63 -19.99
CA SER A 5 6.80 -9.52 -20.91
C SER A 5 6.10 -8.36 -20.17
N LYS A 6 6.71 -7.16 -20.19
CA LYS A 6 6.17 -5.95 -19.56
C LYS A 6 4.75 -5.65 -20.02
N ILE A 7 4.46 -5.81 -21.32
CA ILE A 7 3.12 -5.54 -21.87
C ILE A 7 2.08 -6.48 -21.27
N ARG A 8 2.35 -7.80 -21.26
CA ARG A 8 1.44 -8.79 -20.70
C ARG A 8 1.17 -8.52 -19.21
N ARG A 9 2.22 -8.23 -18.43
CA ARG A 9 2.13 -7.89 -17.02
C ARG A 9 1.29 -6.63 -16.80
N ASN A 10 1.55 -5.55 -17.53
CA ASN A 10 0.83 -4.29 -17.39
C ASN A 10 -0.65 -4.43 -17.76
N VAL A 11 -0.99 -5.13 -18.84
CA VAL A 11 -2.39 -5.42 -19.20
C VAL A 11 -3.11 -6.16 -18.08
N ARG A 12 -2.48 -7.18 -17.51
CA ARG A 12 -3.03 -7.92 -16.37
C ARG A 12 -3.19 -7.02 -15.14
N ASN A 13 -2.17 -6.23 -14.78
CA ASN A 13 -2.22 -5.35 -13.63
C ASN A 13 -3.32 -4.28 -13.79
N VAL A 14 -3.47 -3.71 -14.98
CA VAL A 14 -4.56 -2.76 -15.29
C VAL A 14 -5.94 -3.44 -15.20
N ALA A 15 -6.07 -4.68 -15.66
CA ALA A 15 -7.34 -5.42 -15.52
C ALA A 15 -7.71 -5.66 -14.06
N VAL A 16 -6.73 -6.06 -13.22
CA VAL A 16 -6.93 -6.22 -11.77
C VAL A 16 -7.30 -4.87 -11.13
N ALA A 17 -6.58 -3.80 -11.47
CA ALA A 17 -6.84 -2.45 -10.98
C ALA A 17 -8.24 -1.94 -11.36
N ALA A 18 -8.70 -2.21 -12.58
CA ALA A 18 -10.04 -1.82 -13.04
C ALA A 18 -11.14 -2.48 -12.18
N ILE A 19 -10.97 -3.76 -11.83
CA ILE A 19 -11.92 -4.45 -10.94
C ILE A 19 -11.81 -3.88 -9.52
N ALA A 20 -10.61 -3.62 -9.01
CA ALA A 20 -10.40 -3.03 -7.70
C ALA A 20 -10.96 -1.59 -7.59
N ALA A 21 -11.03 -0.85 -8.70
CA ALA A 21 -11.61 0.48 -8.72
C ALA A 21 -13.13 0.50 -8.51
N ILE A 22 -13.82 -0.61 -8.76
CA ILE A 22 -15.30 -0.69 -8.62
C ILE A 22 -15.75 -0.41 -7.18
N PRO A 23 -15.29 -1.15 -6.15
CA PRO A 23 -15.66 -0.86 -4.76
C PRO A 23 -15.19 0.52 -4.30
N VAL A 24 -14.05 1.01 -4.79
CA VAL A 24 -13.57 2.36 -4.48
C VAL A 24 -14.52 3.43 -5.02
N ALA A 25 -14.91 3.34 -6.27
CA ALA A 25 -15.78 4.32 -6.90
C ALA A 25 -17.22 4.24 -6.37
N ALA A 26 -17.76 3.01 -6.25
CA ALA A 26 -19.17 2.78 -5.92
C ALA A 26 -19.48 2.87 -4.41
N ILE A 27 -18.51 2.56 -3.54
CA ILE A 27 -18.74 2.43 -2.11
C ILE A 27 -17.82 3.37 -1.31
N GLU A 28 -16.50 3.22 -1.40
CA GLU A 28 -15.57 3.99 -0.57
C GLU A 28 -15.70 5.49 -0.80
N GLY A 29 -15.64 5.94 -2.05
CA GLY A 29 -15.68 7.36 -2.38
C GLY A 29 -16.95 8.08 -1.89
N PRO A 30 -18.17 7.55 -2.14
CA PRO A 30 -19.42 8.12 -1.60
C PRO A 30 -19.44 8.15 -0.07
N ILE A 31 -19.05 7.05 0.62
CA ILE A 31 -19.02 6.97 2.06
C ILE A 31 -18.00 7.97 2.62
N ALA A 32 -16.78 7.98 2.12
CA ALA A 32 -15.73 8.87 2.57
C ALA A 32 -16.13 10.35 2.47
N ARG A 33 -16.69 10.76 1.31
CA ARG A 33 -17.18 12.13 1.13
C ARG A 33 -18.31 12.49 2.07
N ARG A 34 -19.24 11.56 2.33
CA ARG A 34 -20.35 11.79 3.27
C ARG A 34 -19.83 11.93 4.71
N LEU A 35 -18.95 11.05 5.14
CA LEU A 35 -18.37 11.08 6.47
C LEU A 35 -17.51 12.32 6.69
N ALA A 36 -16.66 12.70 5.73
CA ALA A 36 -15.85 13.91 5.83
C ALA A 36 -16.69 15.19 5.96
N ARG A 37 -17.81 15.29 5.24
CA ARG A 37 -18.77 16.39 5.43
C ARG A 37 -19.46 16.35 6.80
N LEU A 38 -19.74 15.15 7.31
CA LEU A 38 -20.37 14.98 8.63
C LEU A 38 -19.41 15.42 9.75
N THR A 39 -18.16 14.95 9.71
CA THR A 39 -17.15 15.31 10.73
C THR A 39 -16.89 16.81 10.77
N GLU A 40 -16.78 17.46 9.61
CA GLU A 40 -16.59 18.89 9.50
C GLU A 40 -17.79 19.69 10.08
N ARG A 41 -19.03 19.31 9.69
CA ARG A 41 -20.25 20.00 10.15
C ARG A 41 -20.51 19.79 11.64
N ARG A 42 -20.23 18.60 12.18
CA ARG A 42 -20.51 18.23 13.57
C ARG A 42 -19.29 18.42 14.48
N LYS A 43 -18.15 18.82 13.91
CA LYS A 43 -16.87 18.96 14.63
C LYS A 43 -16.49 17.70 15.40
N ILE A 44 -16.66 16.54 14.75
CA ILE A 44 -16.34 15.21 15.30
C ILE A 44 -14.89 14.85 14.97
N GLY A 45 -14.19 14.20 15.91
CA GLY A 45 -12.86 13.63 15.72
C GLY A 45 -11.73 14.41 16.37
N LEU A 46 -10.56 13.79 16.43
CA LEU A 46 -9.40 14.25 17.19
C LEU A 46 -8.97 15.69 16.86
N VAL A 47 -8.98 16.05 15.58
CA VAL A 47 -8.54 17.40 15.17
C VAL A 47 -9.50 18.52 15.57
N HIS A 48 -10.67 18.19 16.10
CA HIS A 48 -11.64 19.14 16.62
C HIS A 48 -11.60 19.29 18.14
N LEU A 49 -10.81 18.47 18.85
CA LEU A 49 -10.64 18.57 20.31
C LEU A 49 -9.79 19.80 20.71
N VAL A 50 -8.98 20.30 19.78
CA VAL A 50 -8.13 21.47 20.01
C VAL A 50 -8.59 22.59 19.07
N PRO A 51 -8.70 23.85 19.54
CA PRO A 51 -9.12 24.98 18.72
C PRO A 51 -7.99 25.47 17.79
N LEU A 52 -7.65 24.66 16.79
CA LEU A 52 -6.65 24.97 15.78
C LEU A 52 -7.24 25.84 14.65
N PRO A 53 -6.46 26.79 14.12
CA PRO A 53 -6.78 27.44 12.85
C PRO A 53 -6.95 26.39 11.73
N GLU A 54 -7.82 26.68 10.76
CA GLU A 54 -8.20 25.73 9.71
C GLU A 54 -6.98 25.14 8.96
N PRO A 55 -5.94 25.90 8.57
CA PRO A 55 -4.78 25.32 7.89
C PRO A 55 -4.02 24.29 8.75
N LEU A 56 -3.85 24.55 10.05
CA LEU A 56 -3.17 23.64 10.97
C LEU A 56 -4.03 22.41 11.26
N ARG A 57 -5.35 22.56 11.35
CA ARG A 57 -6.29 21.44 11.50
C ARG A 57 -6.25 20.54 10.26
N THR A 58 -6.24 21.12 9.07
CA THR A 58 -6.10 20.37 7.81
C THR A 58 -4.78 19.61 7.75
N LEU A 59 -3.67 20.26 8.09
CA LEU A 59 -2.35 19.62 8.15
C LEU A 59 -2.34 18.45 9.15
N ALA A 60 -2.84 18.67 10.36
CA ALA A 60 -2.94 17.63 11.38
C ALA A 60 -3.78 16.43 10.90
N ALA A 61 -4.92 16.68 10.25
CA ALA A 61 -5.75 15.63 9.70
C ALA A 61 -5.01 14.85 8.61
N VAL A 62 -4.31 15.51 7.69
CA VAL A 62 -3.52 14.87 6.63
C VAL A 62 -2.43 13.98 7.22
N LEU A 63 -1.66 14.48 8.20
CA LEU A 63 -0.60 13.73 8.87
C LEU A 63 -1.15 12.50 9.63
N LEU A 64 -2.25 12.66 10.35
CA LEU A 64 -2.88 11.54 11.08
C LEU A 64 -3.46 10.49 10.12
N MET A 65 -4.01 10.90 8.98
CA MET A 65 -4.48 9.97 7.95
C MET A 65 -3.32 9.19 7.33
N ASP A 66 -2.19 9.86 7.05
CA ASP A 66 -0.98 9.21 6.53
C ASP A 66 -0.39 8.24 7.57
N TYR A 67 -0.32 8.66 8.84
CA TYR A 67 0.08 7.78 9.93
C TYR A 67 -0.82 6.55 10.08
N SER A 68 -2.12 6.72 9.98
CA SER A 68 -3.03 5.59 10.09
C SER A 68 -2.95 4.62 8.89
N MET A 69 -2.47 5.08 7.72
CA MET A 69 -2.16 4.18 6.59
C MET A 69 -0.97 3.26 6.88
N TYR A 70 0.05 3.74 7.59
CA TYR A 70 1.12 2.87 8.09
C TYR A 70 0.53 1.67 8.87
N TRP A 71 -0.40 1.93 9.78
CA TRP A 71 -1.05 0.87 10.57
C TRP A 71 -1.93 -0.04 9.72
N TRP A 72 -2.68 0.52 8.77
CA TRP A 72 -3.46 -0.31 7.86
C TRP A 72 -2.57 -1.28 7.08
N HIS A 73 -1.49 -0.79 6.52
CA HIS A 73 -0.54 -1.60 5.77
C HIS A 73 0.10 -2.68 6.65
N ALA A 74 0.55 -2.32 7.86
CA ALA A 74 1.05 -3.29 8.82
C ALA A 74 0.01 -4.37 9.19
N LEU A 75 -1.27 -3.99 9.32
CA LEU A 75 -2.35 -4.93 9.61
C LEU A 75 -2.62 -5.87 8.43
N THR A 76 -2.55 -5.39 7.17
CA THR A 76 -2.72 -6.25 6.00
C THR A 76 -1.66 -7.34 5.91
N HIS A 77 -0.47 -7.13 6.47
CA HIS A 77 0.58 -8.15 6.57
C HIS A 77 0.44 -9.06 7.79
N ARG A 78 -0.03 -8.54 8.92
CA ARG A 78 -0.05 -9.29 10.20
C ARG A 78 -1.32 -10.10 10.42
N ILE A 79 -2.43 -9.72 9.80
CA ILE A 79 -3.70 -10.42 9.92
C ILE A 79 -3.89 -11.33 8.71
N GLY A 80 -3.78 -12.64 8.90
CA GLY A 80 -3.82 -13.63 7.81
C GLY A 80 -5.06 -13.52 6.91
N PHE A 81 -6.22 -13.11 7.44
CA PHE A 81 -7.40 -12.84 6.63
C PHE A 81 -7.19 -11.65 5.68
N LEU A 82 -6.58 -10.56 6.12
CA LEU A 82 -6.28 -9.40 5.28
C LEU A 82 -5.15 -9.71 4.29
N TRP A 83 -4.14 -10.44 4.75
CA TRP A 83 -3.02 -10.87 3.91
C TRP A 83 -3.46 -11.63 2.68
N ARG A 84 -4.47 -12.49 2.76
CA ARG A 84 -5.01 -13.22 1.60
C ARG A 84 -5.30 -12.31 0.40
N PHE A 85 -5.85 -11.14 0.66
CA PHE A 85 -6.20 -10.17 -0.38
C PHE A 85 -4.99 -9.31 -0.75
N HIS A 86 -4.19 -8.92 0.23
CA HIS A 86 -3.01 -8.09 0.03
C HIS A 86 -1.85 -8.83 -0.66
N ALA A 87 -1.73 -10.14 -0.46
CA ALA A 87 -0.76 -10.98 -1.15
C ALA A 87 -0.87 -10.91 -2.69
N VAL A 88 -2.06 -10.63 -3.23
CA VAL A 88 -2.26 -10.38 -4.66
C VAL A 88 -1.39 -9.23 -5.16
N HIS A 89 -1.19 -8.20 -4.33
CA HIS A 89 -0.30 -7.09 -4.60
C HIS A 89 1.17 -7.53 -4.57
N HIS A 90 1.58 -8.35 -3.61
CA HIS A 90 2.95 -8.82 -3.41
C HIS A 90 3.43 -9.93 -4.36
N VAL A 91 2.54 -10.66 -5.01
CA VAL A 91 2.90 -11.73 -5.97
C VAL A 91 3.56 -11.19 -7.25
N ASP A 92 3.58 -9.86 -7.47
CA ASP A 92 4.25 -9.29 -8.65
C ASP A 92 5.77 -9.47 -8.56
N ARG A 93 6.34 -10.15 -9.55
CA ARG A 93 7.77 -10.48 -9.61
C ARG A 93 8.62 -9.37 -10.22
N ASP A 94 7.96 -8.39 -10.82
CA ASP A 94 8.59 -7.21 -11.42
C ASP A 94 7.79 -5.98 -10.98
N MET A 95 8.37 -5.11 -10.17
CA MET A 95 7.69 -3.92 -9.68
C MET A 95 7.81 -2.75 -10.66
N ASP A 96 6.68 -2.12 -10.99
CA ASP A 96 6.62 -0.81 -11.66
C ASP A 96 5.32 -0.07 -11.31
N ALA A 97 5.09 1.11 -11.90
CA ALA A 97 3.90 1.92 -11.64
C ALA A 97 2.56 1.18 -11.88
N SER A 98 2.51 0.10 -12.67
CA SER A 98 1.30 -0.70 -12.83
C SER A 98 1.00 -1.58 -11.60
N THR A 99 2.04 -1.93 -10.83
CA THR A 99 1.91 -2.65 -9.56
C THR A 99 1.25 -1.78 -8.50
N ALA A 100 1.43 -0.46 -8.58
CA ALA A 100 0.88 0.53 -7.64
C ALA A 100 -0.64 0.41 -7.43
N PHE A 101 -1.36 -0.07 -8.44
CA PHE A 101 -2.83 -0.19 -8.43
C PHE A 101 -3.31 -1.65 -8.47
N ARG A 102 -2.40 -2.61 -8.41
CA ARG A 102 -2.69 -4.03 -8.45
C ARG A 102 -3.16 -4.56 -7.10
N PHE A 103 -4.34 -4.17 -6.68
CA PHE A 103 -5.01 -4.69 -5.49
C PHE A 103 -6.18 -5.60 -5.85
N HIS A 104 -6.48 -6.58 -5.00
CA HIS A 104 -7.70 -7.34 -5.14
C HIS A 104 -8.90 -6.47 -4.75
N ALA A 105 -10.05 -6.63 -5.43
CA ALA A 105 -11.27 -5.88 -5.09
C ALA A 105 -11.72 -6.10 -3.63
N GLY A 106 -11.45 -7.29 -3.08
CA GLY A 106 -11.69 -7.60 -1.68
C GLY A 106 -10.83 -6.79 -0.72
N ASP A 107 -9.55 -6.52 -1.06
CA ASP A 107 -8.68 -5.62 -0.28
C ASP A 107 -9.29 -4.21 -0.23
N MET A 108 -9.69 -3.69 -1.38
CA MET A 108 -10.35 -2.37 -1.48
C MET A 108 -11.67 -2.33 -0.73
N LEU A 109 -12.46 -3.41 -0.76
CA LEU A 109 -13.72 -3.47 -0.01
C LEU A 109 -13.48 -3.48 1.51
N LEU A 110 -12.47 -4.21 1.99
CA LEU A 110 -12.09 -4.24 3.40
C LEU A 110 -11.55 -2.88 3.86
N SER A 111 -10.82 -2.18 2.98
CA SER A 111 -10.31 -0.84 3.26
C SER A 111 -11.40 0.20 3.49
N VAL A 112 -12.63 -0.01 2.99
CA VAL A 112 -13.77 0.91 3.22
C VAL A 112 -14.03 1.12 4.72
N LEU A 113 -14.01 0.04 5.51
CA LEU A 113 -14.24 0.13 6.96
C LEU A 113 -13.12 0.92 7.64
N TRP A 114 -11.87 0.63 7.26
CA TRP A 114 -10.72 1.37 7.78
C TRP A 114 -10.80 2.85 7.42
N ARG A 115 -11.13 3.15 6.18
CA ARG A 115 -11.28 4.52 5.68
C ARG A 115 -12.38 5.27 6.44
N ALA A 116 -13.51 4.65 6.66
CA ALA A 116 -14.59 5.23 7.43
C ALA A 116 -14.15 5.53 8.88
N LEU A 117 -13.47 4.57 9.52
CA LEU A 117 -12.91 4.73 10.86
C LEU A 117 -11.89 5.87 10.92
N GLN A 118 -10.94 5.92 9.98
CA GLN A 118 -9.96 7.01 9.87
C GLN A 118 -10.63 8.39 9.83
N ILE A 119 -11.57 8.58 8.91
CA ILE A 119 -12.23 9.87 8.70
C ILE A 119 -12.96 10.30 9.96
N VAL A 120 -13.71 9.40 10.59
CA VAL A 120 -14.53 9.73 11.77
C VAL A 120 -13.65 9.97 13.01
N THR A 121 -12.69 9.09 13.26
CA THR A 121 -11.82 9.21 14.44
C THR A 121 -10.92 10.44 14.36
N ILE A 122 -10.33 10.68 13.21
CA ILE A 122 -9.43 11.83 12.99
C ILE A 122 -10.23 13.13 12.90
N GLY A 123 -11.40 13.09 12.26
CA GLY A 123 -12.23 14.27 12.00
C GLY A 123 -11.82 14.98 10.71
N ALA A 124 -11.42 14.21 9.70
CA ALA A 124 -10.94 14.77 8.44
C ALA A 124 -12.05 15.50 7.69
N SER A 125 -11.78 16.77 7.31
CA SER A 125 -12.66 17.55 6.42
C SER A 125 -12.56 17.03 4.97
N PRO A 126 -13.53 17.37 4.08
CA PRO A 126 -13.42 17.04 2.67
C PRO A 126 -12.12 17.53 2.03
N ARG A 127 -11.64 18.71 2.43
CA ARG A 127 -10.37 19.28 1.96
C ARG A 127 -9.18 18.44 2.42
N ALA A 128 -9.09 18.11 3.71
CA ALA A 128 -8.02 17.28 4.25
C ALA A 128 -8.00 15.90 3.61
N TYR A 129 -9.16 15.27 3.46
CA TYR A 129 -9.30 13.98 2.78
C TYR A 129 -8.80 14.03 1.34
N THR A 130 -9.20 15.06 0.57
CA THR A 130 -8.76 15.20 -0.82
C THR A 130 -7.26 15.41 -0.94
N ILE A 131 -6.68 16.29 -0.11
CA ILE A 131 -5.23 16.52 -0.09
C ILE A 131 -4.49 15.22 0.21
N TRP A 132 -4.88 14.54 1.29
CA TRP A 132 -4.25 13.29 1.69
C TRP A 132 -4.39 12.19 0.62
N GLN A 133 -5.59 11.98 0.06
CA GLN A 133 -5.84 10.95 -0.96
C GLN A 133 -5.01 11.20 -2.23
N THR A 134 -4.92 12.46 -2.67
CA THR A 134 -4.09 12.83 -3.83
C THR A 134 -2.61 12.60 -3.53
N SER A 135 -2.13 13.07 -2.39
CA SER A 135 -0.73 12.89 -1.98
C SER A 135 -0.37 11.41 -1.86
N LEU A 136 -1.23 10.60 -1.22
CA LEU A 136 -1.04 9.16 -1.10
C LEU A 136 -0.97 8.47 -2.48
N THR A 137 -1.88 8.82 -3.39
CA THR A 137 -1.88 8.25 -4.75
C THR A 137 -0.59 8.57 -5.50
N LEU A 138 -0.10 9.81 -5.39
CA LEU A 138 1.17 10.21 -5.99
C LEU A 138 2.37 9.49 -5.37
N CYS A 139 2.39 9.35 -4.04
CA CYS A 139 3.44 8.60 -3.33
C CYS A 139 3.43 7.12 -3.74
N ILE A 140 2.26 6.48 -3.80
CA ILE A 140 2.13 5.08 -4.22
C ILE A 140 2.61 4.89 -5.66
N ALA A 141 2.23 5.76 -6.58
CA ALA A 141 2.72 5.71 -7.96
C ALA A 141 4.24 5.92 -8.05
N PHE A 142 4.80 6.83 -7.25
CA PHE A 142 6.22 7.11 -7.18
C PHE A 142 7.02 5.94 -6.63
N HIS A 143 6.67 5.43 -5.44
CA HIS A 143 7.46 4.39 -4.80
C HIS A 143 7.35 3.01 -5.48
N HIS A 144 6.36 2.79 -6.34
CA HIS A 144 6.30 1.59 -7.20
C HIS A 144 7.01 1.81 -8.56
N ALA A 145 7.46 3.02 -8.89
CA ALA A 145 8.10 3.26 -10.17
C ALA A 145 9.41 2.46 -10.31
N ASP A 146 9.64 1.90 -11.49
CA ASP A 146 10.89 1.19 -11.85
C ASP A 146 12.01 2.23 -12.14
N ILE A 147 12.41 2.95 -11.08
CA ILE A 147 13.39 4.05 -11.14
C ILE A 147 14.46 3.85 -10.08
N ALA A 148 15.72 3.82 -10.50
CA ALA A 148 16.86 3.93 -9.59
C ALA A 148 17.26 5.42 -9.46
N LEU A 149 17.10 5.95 -8.27
CA LEU A 149 17.55 7.32 -7.96
C LEU A 149 19.06 7.32 -7.69
N ALA A 150 19.72 8.44 -7.99
CA ALA A 150 21.10 8.64 -7.56
C ALA A 150 21.19 8.53 -6.02
N PRO A 151 22.19 7.84 -5.45
CA PRO A 151 22.23 7.51 -4.03
C PRO A 151 22.09 8.72 -3.09
N ASP A 152 22.72 9.85 -3.43
CA ASP A 152 22.65 11.07 -2.61
C ASP A 152 21.27 11.72 -2.67
N LEU A 153 20.64 11.72 -3.82
CA LEU A 153 19.28 12.22 -4.00
C LEU A 153 18.29 11.33 -3.26
N GLU A 154 18.45 10.02 -3.39
CA GLU A 154 17.59 9.06 -2.73
C GLU A 154 17.64 9.20 -1.21
N ARG A 155 18.84 9.32 -0.61
CA ARG A 155 18.99 9.54 0.82
C ARG A 155 18.23 10.77 1.31
N ARG A 156 18.27 11.87 0.55
CA ARG A 156 17.53 13.10 0.90
C ARG A 156 16.02 12.92 0.80
N ILE A 157 15.54 12.30 -0.28
CA ILE A 157 14.10 12.04 -0.48
C ILE A 157 13.58 11.05 0.57
N ALA A 158 14.35 10.00 0.90
CA ALA A 158 14.02 8.98 1.88
C ALA A 158 13.83 9.51 3.32
N TRP A 159 14.31 10.73 3.62
CA TRP A 159 13.98 11.40 4.88
C TRP A 159 12.53 11.89 4.94
N LEU A 160 11.92 12.14 3.80
CA LEU A 160 10.58 12.72 3.72
C LEU A 160 9.54 11.69 3.27
N VAL A 161 9.78 11.01 2.15
CA VAL A 161 8.82 10.08 1.57
C VAL A 161 9.45 8.73 1.25
N VAL A 162 8.62 7.71 1.11
CA VAL A 162 9.03 6.37 0.70
C VAL A 162 9.51 6.41 -0.75
N THR A 163 10.73 5.90 -0.99
CA THR A 163 11.36 5.85 -2.32
C THR A 163 11.10 4.50 -3.01
N PRO A 164 11.34 4.38 -4.33
CA PRO A 164 11.23 3.11 -5.04
C PRO A 164 12.08 1.99 -4.42
N ARG A 165 13.31 2.28 -3.97
CA ARG A 165 14.15 1.28 -3.31
C ARG A 165 13.59 0.88 -1.94
N LEU A 166 13.15 1.82 -1.10
CA LEU A 166 12.57 1.52 0.21
C LEU A 166 11.35 0.62 0.08
N HIS A 167 10.46 0.91 -0.88
CA HIS A 167 9.30 0.07 -1.13
C HIS A 167 9.66 -1.24 -1.83
N GLY A 168 10.70 -1.24 -2.65
CA GLY A 168 11.27 -2.45 -3.22
C GLY A 168 11.82 -3.41 -2.15
N ILE A 169 12.41 -2.89 -1.06
CA ILE A 169 12.81 -3.69 0.10
C ILE A 169 11.59 -4.37 0.72
N HIS A 170 10.48 -3.63 0.86
CA HIS A 170 9.22 -4.16 1.36
C HIS A 170 8.62 -5.27 0.48
N HIS A 171 8.76 -5.16 -0.85
CA HIS A 171 8.30 -6.14 -1.83
C HIS A 171 9.29 -7.28 -2.11
N ALA A 172 10.44 -7.30 -1.42
CA ALA A 172 11.48 -8.29 -1.67
C ALA A 172 11.05 -9.71 -1.28
N ASP A 173 11.56 -10.71 -2.02
CA ASP A 173 11.31 -12.13 -1.79
C ASP A 173 12.08 -12.71 -0.59
N ARG A 174 12.20 -11.93 0.48
CA ARG A 174 12.98 -12.22 1.68
C ARG A 174 12.15 -12.06 2.95
N ALA A 175 12.03 -13.14 3.73
CA ALA A 175 11.27 -13.17 4.97
C ALA A 175 11.77 -12.16 6.03
N ASP A 176 13.09 -11.89 6.07
CA ASP A 176 13.67 -10.94 7.02
C ASP A 176 13.35 -9.46 6.69
N LEU A 177 12.80 -9.20 5.51
CA LEU A 177 12.37 -7.89 5.04
C LEU A 177 10.84 -7.69 5.06
N GLU A 178 10.08 -8.74 5.37
CA GLU A 178 8.60 -8.70 5.39
C GLU A 178 8.04 -7.55 6.22
N SER A 179 8.66 -7.30 7.37
CA SER A 179 8.21 -6.25 8.31
C SER A 179 8.90 -4.90 8.11
N ALA A 180 9.53 -4.67 6.96
CA ALA A 180 10.23 -3.43 6.66
C ALA A 180 9.37 -2.45 5.85
N ASN A 181 9.54 -1.15 6.08
CA ASN A 181 9.08 -0.04 5.25
C ASN A 181 7.56 -0.09 4.91
N TRP A 182 6.71 -0.15 5.94
CA TRP A 182 5.25 -0.17 5.76
C TRP A 182 4.62 1.18 5.43
N SER A 183 5.36 2.29 5.55
CA SER A 183 4.84 3.60 5.15
C SER A 183 4.50 3.63 3.66
N SER A 184 3.41 4.31 3.31
CA SER A 184 3.01 4.52 1.91
C SER A 184 3.19 5.98 1.47
N GLY A 185 3.26 6.93 2.41
CA GLY A 185 3.53 8.35 2.17
C GLY A 185 4.82 8.78 2.84
N LEU A 186 4.73 9.33 4.05
CA LEU A 186 5.89 9.83 4.80
C LEU A 186 6.68 8.68 5.42
N SER A 187 7.97 8.62 5.18
CA SER A 187 8.88 7.59 5.71
C SER A 187 9.17 7.72 7.22
N ILE A 188 8.76 8.82 7.82
CA ILE A 188 8.96 9.07 9.25
C ILE A 188 8.28 8.02 10.14
N TRP A 189 7.16 7.45 9.69
CA TRP A 189 6.43 6.44 10.47
C TRP A 189 7.24 5.17 10.64
N ASP A 190 7.94 4.72 9.60
CA ASP A 190 8.86 3.58 9.71
C ASP A 190 10.00 3.86 10.70
N ARG A 191 10.52 5.08 10.73
CA ARG A 191 11.57 5.48 11.67
C ARG A 191 11.07 5.48 13.11
N ILE A 192 9.88 6.02 13.35
CA ILE A 192 9.25 6.03 14.68
C ILE A 192 9.00 4.61 15.18
N HIS A 193 8.55 3.71 14.31
CA HIS A 193 8.21 2.33 14.65
C HIS A 193 9.38 1.34 14.47
N ARG A 194 10.58 1.82 14.08
CA ARG A 194 11.79 1.01 13.88
C ARG A 194 11.64 -0.08 12.81
N THR A 195 10.81 0.19 11.81
CA THR A 195 10.62 -0.67 10.64
C THR A 195 11.36 -0.14 9.40
N PHE A 196 12.05 0.99 9.53
CA PHE A 196 12.84 1.58 8.47
C PHE A 196 14.07 0.74 8.15
N ARG A 197 14.18 0.30 6.90
CA ARG A 197 15.32 -0.46 6.35
C ARG A 197 15.76 0.19 5.04
N ASP A 198 17.05 0.50 4.93
CA ASP A 198 17.68 1.09 3.74
C ASP A 198 19.05 0.46 3.42
N ASP A 199 19.33 -0.67 4.05
CA ASP A 199 20.60 -1.40 4.00
C ASP A 199 20.67 -2.43 2.86
N VAL A 200 19.66 -2.50 1.97
CA VAL A 200 19.64 -3.41 0.83
C VAL A 200 19.79 -2.60 -0.46
N ALA A 201 20.77 -2.98 -1.29
CA ALA A 201 21.03 -2.32 -2.56
C ALA A 201 19.92 -2.64 -3.58
N HIS A 202 19.55 -1.64 -4.41
CA HIS A 202 18.45 -1.73 -5.36
C HIS A 202 18.63 -2.87 -6.38
N ASP A 203 19.85 -3.08 -6.86
CA ASP A 203 20.19 -4.08 -7.86
C ASP A 203 20.18 -5.52 -7.33
N THR A 204 20.19 -5.69 -6.01
CA THR A 204 20.10 -7.01 -5.35
C THR A 204 18.66 -7.41 -5.03
N LEU A 205 17.70 -6.51 -5.18
CA LEU A 205 16.31 -6.75 -4.86
C LEU A 205 15.65 -7.70 -5.89
N ARG A 206 15.05 -8.77 -5.40
CA ARG A 206 14.16 -9.64 -6.16
C ARG A 206 12.77 -9.49 -5.58
N MET A 207 11.80 -9.19 -6.42
CA MET A 207 10.42 -8.94 -6.01
C MET A 207 9.57 -10.19 -5.98
N GLY A 208 8.47 -10.15 -5.27
CA GLY A 208 7.44 -11.17 -5.21
C GLY A 208 7.56 -12.08 -3.99
N LEU A 209 6.78 -13.14 -3.98
CA LEU A 209 6.72 -14.11 -2.88
C LEU A 209 7.33 -15.44 -3.28
N PRO A 210 8.24 -16.04 -2.48
CA PRO A 210 8.89 -17.32 -2.77
C PRO A 210 7.92 -18.46 -3.08
N ALA A 211 6.79 -18.53 -2.41
CA ALA A 211 5.77 -19.56 -2.63
C ALA A 211 4.98 -19.42 -3.95
N TYR A 212 5.08 -18.26 -4.65
CA TYR A 212 4.26 -17.90 -5.81
C TYR A 212 5.11 -17.54 -7.04
N ARG A 213 6.07 -18.40 -7.40
CA ARG A 213 7.05 -18.15 -8.47
C ARG A 213 6.65 -18.65 -9.85
N HIS A 214 5.62 -19.48 -9.96
CA HIS A 214 5.18 -20.00 -11.26
C HIS A 214 4.38 -18.94 -12.04
N ASP A 215 4.45 -18.98 -13.37
CA ASP A 215 3.68 -18.06 -14.23
C ASP A 215 2.17 -18.17 -14.02
N ARG A 216 1.69 -19.39 -13.70
CA ARG A 216 0.28 -19.62 -13.33
C ARG A 216 -0.15 -18.85 -12.08
N ASP A 217 0.75 -18.62 -11.12
CA ASP A 217 0.42 -17.91 -9.88
C ASP A 217 0.15 -16.42 -10.15
N ALA A 218 0.80 -15.85 -11.17
CA ALA A 218 0.58 -14.49 -11.62
C ALA A 218 -0.54 -14.37 -12.67
N ALA A 219 -1.17 -15.47 -13.12
CA ALA A 219 -2.26 -15.39 -14.08
C ALA A 219 -3.47 -14.65 -13.50
N PHE A 220 -4.19 -13.89 -14.35
CA PHE A 220 -5.33 -13.08 -13.91
C PHE A 220 -6.36 -13.87 -13.08
N GLN A 221 -6.76 -15.05 -13.57
CA GLN A 221 -7.71 -15.91 -12.86
C GLN A 221 -7.19 -16.33 -11.48
N SER A 222 -5.90 -16.69 -11.40
CA SER A 222 -5.26 -17.08 -10.13
C SER A 222 -5.27 -15.93 -9.14
N LEU A 223 -4.98 -14.71 -9.59
CA LEU A 223 -5.03 -13.51 -8.72
C LEU A 223 -6.43 -13.24 -8.19
N MET A 224 -7.47 -13.48 -9.00
CA MET A 224 -8.86 -13.27 -8.58
C MET A 224 -9.37 -14.36 -7.64
N THR A 225 -8.83 -15.57 -7.71
CA THR A 225 -9.27 -16.71 -6.88
C THR A 225 -8.37 -16.97 -5.67
N MET A 226 -7.12 -16.49 -5.69
CA MET A 226 -6.12 -16.73 -4.65
C MET A 226 -6.60 -16.43 -3.22
N PRO A 227 -7.30 -15.32 -2.93
CA PRO A 227 -7.77 -15.04 -1.57
C PRO A 227 -8.75 -16.08 -1.00
N PHE A 228 -9.42 -16.83 -1.85
CA PHE A 228 -10.48 -17.78 -1.49
C PHE A 228 -9.99 -19.23 -1.45
N GLY A 229 -8.80 -19.48 -1.97
CA GLY A 229 -8.17 -20.82 -1.97
C GLY A 229 -7.32 -21.09 -0.72
N PRO A 230 -6.70 -22.28 -0.66
CA PRO A 230 -5.69 -22.60 0.33
C PRO A 230 -4.53 -21.61 0.26
N GLN A 231 -4.13 -21.08 1.41
CA GLN A 231 -2.98 -20.18 1.49
C GLN A 231 -1.69 -20.97 1.65
N ARG A 232 -0.67 -20.63 0.88
CA ARG A 232 0.69 -21.13 1.05
C ARG A 232 1.42 -20.31 2.10
N ASP A 233 2.39 -20.89 2.77
CA ASP A 233 3.36 -20.08 3.49
C ASP A 233 4.14 -19.26 2.45
N ALA A 234 3.97 -17.94 2.51
CA ALA A 234 4.46 -17.02 1.49
C ALA A 234 5.99 -17.08 1.31
N TRP A 235 6.70 -17.45 2.38
CA TRP A 235 8.15 -17.37 2.49
C TRP A 235 8.87 -18.70 2.26
N ILE A 236 8.14 -19.80 2.15
CA ILE A 236 8.71 -21.12 1.84
C ILE A 236 8.74 -21.30 0.32
N SER A 237 9.92 -21.51 -0.24
CA SER A 237 10.07 -21.86 -1.65
C SER A 237 9.43 -23.22 -1.94
N ASN A 238 8.73 -23.34 -3.07
CA ASN A 238 8.19 -24.64 -3.51
C ASN A 238 9.29 -25.71 -3.78
N HIS A 239 10.57 -25.30 -3.85
CA HIS A 239 11.70 -26.24 -3.92
C HIS A 239 12.05 -26.83 -2.55
N ASP A 240 11.77 -26.09 -1.45
CA ASP A 240 12.10 -26.54 -0.09
C ASP A 240 10.98 -27.39 0.53
N ALA A 241 9.78 -27.40 -0.08
CA ALA A 241 8.62 -28.19 0.39
C ALA A 241 8.64 -29.65 -0.08
N ILE A 242 9.67 -30.09 -0.82
CA ILE A 242 9.81 -31.45 -1.37
C ILE A 242 11.04 -32.18 -0.77
N ALA A 243 11.69 -31.56 0.24
CA ALA A 243 12.83 -32.17 0.93
C ALA A 243 12.42 -32.86 2.24
#